data_ce168bf3af6dc62af92bbb679cfd639e
#
_entry.id   ce168bf3af6dc62af92bbb679cfd639e
#
_cell.length_a   1.000
_cell.length_b   1.000
_cell.length_c   1.000
_cell.angle_alpha   90.00
_cell.angle_beta   90.00
_cell.angle_gamma   90.00
#
_symmetry.space_group_name_H-M   'P 1'
#
loop_
_entity.id
_entity.type
_entity.pdbx_description
1 polymer ?
#
loop_
_entity_poly.entity_id
_entity_poly.type
_entity_poly.pdbx_seq_one_letter_code
_entity_poly.pdbx_strand_id
1 'polypeptide(L)'
;GQAPCICDKGPSGPCKICGEDPCICKKRKKLRIKLRDGKEREIQHMISTSFWSADGKPISAEEFLQNLFGTLPEFFKNEEELRTIWSNPVTRKVLLDKLSEAGYGKDELSTLQKMINAENSDLFDVLEYVSYAATPVSREARVLSARENIFDGLNQKQHEFIDFVLSRYIETGVSELDQEKLPKLLELKYSSINDAARILGGAEIIKQTFIAFQKFLYSRRAA
;
A
#
# COMPACT_ATOMS: atom_id res chain seq x y z
N GLY A 1 15.16 25.82 23.37
CA GLY A 1 14.12 25.71 22.39
C GLY A 1 13.52 24.32 22.40
N GLN A 2 12.24 24.17 22.72
CA GLN A 2 11.53 22.88 22.66
C GLN A 2 11.30 22.54 21.19
N ALA A 3 11.78 21.38 20.76
CA ALA A 3 11.55 20.92 19.41
C ALA A 3 10.04 20.66 19.17
N PRO A 4 9.51 20.96 17.98
CA PRO A 4 8.07 20.85 17.70
C PRO A 4 7.54 19.43 17.91
N CYS A 5 6.31 19.34 18.39
CA CYS A 5 5.60 18.09 18.56
C CYS A 5 5.30 17.46 17.19
N ILE A 6 5.40 16.12 17.08
CA ILE A 6 5.13 15.36 15.83
C ILE A 6 3.62 15.27 15.52
N CYS A 7 2.77 15.61 16.48
CA CYS A 7 1.34 15.70 16.25
C CYS A 7 1.07 16.95 15.41
N ASP A 8 0.35 16.79 14.29
CA ASP A 8 -0.14 17.89 13.46
C ASP A 8 -0.85 18.92 14.35
N LYS A 9 -0.09 19.91 14.79
CA LYS A 9 -0.67 21.12 15.36
C LYS A 9 -1.22 21.92 14.19
N GLY A 10 -2.52 21.98 14.09
CA GLY A 10 -3.13 23.13 13.44
C GLY A 10 -2.57 24.40 14.11
N PRO A 11 -2.61 25.57 13.43
CA PRO A 11 -1.93 26.79 13.84
C PRO A 11 -2.31 27.32 15.24
N SER A 12 -3.31 26.75 15.91
CA SER A 12 -3.68 27.08 17.32
C SER A 12 -4.69 26.05 17.85
N GLY A 13 -4.33 25.31 18.89
CA GLY A 13 -5.27 24.44 19.59
C GLY A 13 -4.65 23.20 20.23
N PRO A 14 -5.40 22.43 21.02
CA PRO A 14 -4.95 21.22 21.70
C PRO A 14 -4.50 20.14 20.70
N CYS A 15 -3.56 19.32 21.14
CA CYS A 15 -3.03 18.22 20.33
C CYS A 15 -4.13 17.23 19.91
N LYS A 16 -4.26 16.95 18.64
CA LYS A 16 -5.26 16.02 18.10
C LYS A 16 -5.13 14.56 18.61
N ILE A 17 -3.97 14.21 19.20
CA ILE A 17 -3.69 12.86 19.69
C ILE A 17 -3.94 12.74 21.20
N CYS A 18 -3.45 13.70 22.01
CA CYS A 18 -3.59 13.65 23.46
C CYS A 18 -4.60 14.65 24.02
N GLY A 19 -5.11 15.58 23.21
CA GLY A 19 -6.06 16.61 23.67
C GLY A 19 -5.44 17.76 24.46
N GLU A 20 -4.14 17.72 24.81
CA GLU A 20 -3.49 18.66 25.72
C GLU A 20 -2.78 19.80 24.97
N ASP A 21 -2.78 21.00 25.59
CA ASP A 21 -1.97 22.14 25.15
C ASP A 21 -1.23 22.74 26.37
N PRO A 22 0.09 22.60 26.48
CA PRO A 22 1.03 22.00 25.50
C PRO A 22 0.92 20.48 25.41
N CYS A 23 1.13 19.94 24.21
CA CYS A 23 1.08 18.52 23.94
C CYS A 23 2.10 17.72 24.80
N ILE A 24 1.60 16.71 25.51
CA ILE A 24 2.38 15.79 26.34
C ILE A 24 2.75 14.47 25.63
N CYS A 25 2.38 14.30 24.36
CA CYS A 25 2.74 13.10 23.59
C CYS A 25 4.24 12.88 23.62
N LYS A 26 4.68 11.70 24.04
CA LYS A 26 6.10 11.32 23.95
C LYS A 26 6.51 11.33 22.48
N LYS A 27 7.57 12.07 22.13
CA LYS A 27 8.15 12.06 20.79
C LYS A 27 8.51 10.62 20.43
N ARG A 28 7.88 10.09 19.39
CA ARG A 28 8.29 8.78 18.86
C ARG A 28 9.72 8.95 18.35
N LYS A 29 10.64 8.17 18.89
CA LYS A 29 12.02 8.15 18.42
C LYS A 29 12.02 7.60 17.00
N LYS A 30 12.66 8.32 16.09
CA LYS A 30 12.89 7.85 14.73
C LYS A 30 14.27 7.22 14.67
N LEU A 31 14.36 6.08 14.04
CA LEU A 31 15.60 5.37 13.77
C LEU A 31 15.95 5.60 12.29
N ARG A 32 17.16 6.09 12.02
CA ARG A 32 17.69 6.25 10.67
C ARG A 32 18.65 5.12 10.38
N ILE A 33 18.35 4.37 9.34
CA ILE A 33 19.10 3.19 8.92
C ILE A 33 19.69 3.47 7.56
N LYS A 34 21.00 3.41 7.44
CA LYS A 34 21.71 3.54 6.17
C LYS A 34 21.82 2.16 5.52
N LEU A 35 21.19 1.99 4.36
CA LEU A 35 21.25 0.76 3.61
C LEU A 35 22.49 0.71 2.69
N ARG A 36 22.73 -0.44 2.04
CA ARG A 36 23.88 -0.66 1.16
C ARG A 36 23.91 0.24 -0.08
N ASP A 37 22.77 0.81 -0.48
CA ASP A 37 22.66 1.81 -1.55
C ASP A 37 23.14 3.20 -1.13
N GLY A 38 23.59 3.36 0.11
CA GLY A 38 24.05 4.62 0.69
C GLY A 38 22.94 5.58 1.12
N LYS A 39 21.68 5.25 0.85
CA LYS A 39 20.53 6.07 1.22
C LYS A 39 20.02 5.70 2.61
N GLU A 40 19.51 6.70 3.34
CA GLU A 40 18.88 6.50 4.64
C GLU A 40 17.41 6.11 4.50
N ARG A 41 16.96 5.23 5.39
CA ARG A 41 15.55 4.92 5.63
C ARG A 41 15.20 5.33 7.04
N GLU A 42 14.11 6.04 7.21
CA GLU A 42 13.65 6.51 8.51
C GLU A 42 12.44 5.69 8.94
N ILE A 43 12.53 5.02 10.09
CA ILE A 43 11.45 4.24 10.67
C ILE A 43 11.16 4.73 12.09
N GLN A 44 9.92 4.57 12.56
CA GLN A 44 9.57 4.86 13.95
C GLN A 44 10.04 3.71 14.85
N HIS A 45 10.62 4.06 15.99
CA HIS A 45 10.93 3.09 17.03
C HIS A 45 9.63 2.68 17.73
N MET A 46 9.24 1.42 17.58
CA MET A 46 8.11 0.80 18.29
C MET A 46 8.65 -0.15 19.37
N ILE A 47 8.31 0.12 20.62
CA ILE A 47 8.87 -0.60 21.79
C ILE A 47 8.44 -2.07 21.85
N SER A 48 7.32 -2.43 21.21
CA SER A 48 6.70 -3.77 21.30
C SER A 48 6.78 -4.58 20.01
N THR A 49 7.55 -4.13 19.01
CA THR A 49 7.63 -4.81 17.73
C THR A 49 8.87 -5.68 17.67
N SER A 50 8.68 -6.98 17.50
CA SER A 50 9.74 -7.95 17.24
C SER A 50 9.57 -8.50 15.83
N PHE A 51 10.65 -8.49 15.06
CA PHE A 51 10.74 -9.23 13.81
C PHE A 51 11.43 -10.58 14.07
N TRP A 52 11.21 -11.51 13.17
CA TRP A 52 11.76 -12.84 13.26
C TRP A 52 12.55 -13.12 11.98
N SER A 53 13.71 -13.71 12.12
CA SER A 53 14.47 -14.24 11.00
C SER A 53 13.82 -15.52 10.45
N ALA A 54 14.22 -15.98 9.27
CA ALA A 54 13.69 -17.19 8.64
C ALA A 54 13.94 -18.47 9.51
N ASP A 55 14.96 -18.45 10.37
CA ASP A 55 15.26 -19.52 11.33
C ASP A 55 14.56 -19.33 12.70
N GLY A 56 13.61 -18.41 12.80
CA GLY A 56 12.77 -18.21 13.99
C GLY A 56 13.45 -17.50 15.15
N LYS A 57 14.53 -16.73 14.92
CA LYS A 57 15.18 -15.92 15.95
C LYS A 57 14.67 -14.47 15.92
N PRO A 58 14.52 -13.82 17.08
CA PRO A 58 14.17 -12.42 17.12
C PRO A 58 15.30 -11.56 16.54
N ILE A 59 14.97 -10.63 15.65
CA ILE A 59 15.90 -9.69 15.04
C ILE A 59 15.43 -8.25 15.23
N SER A 60 16.35 -7.31 15.13
CA SER A 60 16.01 -5.89 15.20
C SER A 60 15.30 -5.42 13.95
N ALA A 61 14.57 -4.30 14.05
CA ALA A 61 13.95 -3.66 12.88
C ALA A 61 15.00 -3.23 11.85
N GLU A 62 16.18 -2.83 12.30
CA GLU A 62 17.30 -2.48 11.41
C GLU A 62 17.79 -3.70 10.62
N GLU A 63 18.01 -4.81 11.30
CA GLU A 63 18.44 -6.07 10.69
C GLU A 63 17.37 -6.61 9.72
N PHE A 64 16.09 -6.56 10.13
CA PHE A 64 14.98 -6.93 9.24
C PHE A 64 14.97 -6.09 7.95
N LEU A 65 15.13 -4.77 8.09
CA LEU A 65 15.13 -3.86 6.94
C LEU A 65 16.33 -4.11 6.01
N GLN A 66 17.51 -4.35 6.58
CA GLN A 66 18.72 -4.67 5.81
C GLN A 66 18.57 -6.01 5.07
N ASN A 67 18.02 -7.02 5.72
CA ASN A 67 17.77 -8.33 5.14
C ASN A 67 16.72 -8.24 4.01
N LEU A 68 15.60 -7.56 4.26
CA LEU A 68 14.56 -7.33 3.24
C LEU A 68 15.17 -6.61 2.03
N PHE A 69 15.89 -5.49 2.24
CA PHE A 69 16.55 -4.77 1.15
C PHE A 69 17.49 -5.65 0.34
N GLY A 70 18.26 -6.53 1.01
CA GLY A 70 19.18 -7.44 0.35
C GLY A 70 18.49 -8.53 -0.47
N THR A 71 17.29 -8.92 -0.09
CA THR A 71 16.50 -10.00 -0.73
C THR A 71 15.62 -9.50 -1.87
N LEU A 72 15.11 -8.25 -1.80
CA LEU A 72 14.18 -7.71 -2.80
C LEU A 72 14.66 -7.82 -4.26
N PRO A 73 15.97 -7.67 -4.60
CA PRO A 73 16.46 -7.83 -5.98
C PRO A 73 16.25 -9.24 -6.58
N GLU A 74 15.95 -10.25 -5.76
CA GLU A 74 15.60 -11.59 -6.25
C GLU A 74 14.18 -11.65 -6.83
N PHE A 75 13.31 -10.71 -6.47
CA PHE A 75 11.91 -10.67 -6.87
C PHE A 75 11.63 -9.69 -8.01
N PHE A 76 12.38 -8.58 -8.07
CA PHE A 76 12.29 -7.57 -9.13
C PHE A 76 13.60 -6.80 -9.25
N LYS A 77 13.97 -6.42 -10.48
CA LYS A 77 15.27 -5.78 -10.79
C LYS A 77 15.24 -4.26 -10.68
N ASN A 78 14.08 -3.66 -10.88
CA ASN A 78 13.91 -2.22 -10.87
C ASN A 78 12.48 -1.83 -10.51
N GLU A 79 12.28 -0.52 -10.33
CA GLU A 79 10.99 0.07 -9.95
C GLU A 79 9.88 -0.21 -10.99
N GLU A 80 10.21 -0.20 -12.28
CA GLU A 80 9.26 -0.46 -13.36
C GLU A 80 8.74 -1.91 -13.35
N GLU A 81 9.64 -2.85 -13.12
CA GLU A 81 9.29 -4.26 -12.97
C GLU A 81 8.40 -4.48 -11.75
N LEU A 82 8.72 -3.87 -10.60
CA LEU A 82 7.87 -3.91 -9.42
C LEU A 82 6.46 -3.37 -9.73
N ARG A 83 6.37 -2.22 -10.40
CA ARG A 83 5.08 -1.62 -10.81
C ARG A 83 4.29 -2.55 -11.73
N THR A 84 4.94 -3.15 -12.69
CA THR A 84 4.33 -4.09 -13.63
C THR A 84 3.79 -5.32 -12.92
N ILE A 85 4.58 -5.94 -12.04
CA ILE A 85 4.18 -7.09 -11.24
C ILE A 85 2.99 -6.73 -10.33
N TRP A 86 3.06 -5.57 -9.67
CA TRP A 86 2.04 -5.16 -8.70
C TRP A 86 0.71 -4.76 -9.34
N SER A 87 0.76 -4.19 -10.54
CA SER A 87 -0.41 -3.72 -11.28
C SER A 87 -1.37 -4.82 -11.70
N ASN A 88 -0.91 -6.07 -11.73
CA ASN A 88 -1.75 -7.21 -12.08
C ASN A 88 -2.01 -8.07 -10.82
N PRO A 89 -3.27 -8.32 -10.47
CA PRO A 89 -3.61 -9.07 -9.26
C PRO A 89 -3.02 -10.48 -9.19
N VAL A 90 -2.82 -11.15 -10.34
CA VAL A 90 -2.24 -12.49 -10.39
C VAL A 90 -0.74 -12.45 -10.06
N THR A 91 0.01 -11.58 -10.73
CA THR A 91 1.46 -11.47 -10.49
C THR A 91 1.77 -10.84 -9.13
N ARG A 92 0.91 -9.91 -8.65
CA ARG A 92 0.97 -9.38 -7.29
C ARG A 92 0.84 -10.48 -6.24
N LYS A 93 -0.13 -11.38 -6.40
CA LYS A 93 -0.31 -12.52 -5.49
C LYS A 93 0.94 -13.40 -5.47
N VAL A 94 1.47 -13.77 -6.64
CA VAL A 94 2.69 -14.57 -6.74
C VAL A 94 3.89 -13.88 -6.05
N LEU A 95 4.02 -12.57 -6.21
CA LEU A 95 5.08 -11.80 -5.52
C LEU A 95 4.91 -11.88 -3.99
N LEU A 96 3.69 -11.64 -3.49
CA LEU A 96 3.42 -11.68 -2.05
C LEU A 96 3.61 -13.07 -1.46
N ASP A 97 3.22 -14.12 -2.17
CA ASP A 97 3.43 -15.50 -1.75
C ASP A 97 4.94 -15.83 -1.65
N LYS A 98 5.72 -15.46 -2.66
CA LYS A 98 7.19 -15.63 -2.64
C LYS A 98 7.88 -14.83 -1.52
N LEU A 99 7.44 -13.59 -1.28
CA LEU A 99 7.94 -12.79 -0.16
C LEU A 99 7.63 -13.46 1.17
N SER A 100 6.44 -14.02 1.33
CA SER A 100 6.04 -14.76 2.53
C SER A 100 6.89 -16.01 2.74
N GLU A 101 7.17 -16.78 1.69
CA GLU A 101 8.07 -17.95 1.73
C GLU A 101 9.50 -17.56 2.13
N ALA A 102 9.95 -16.37 1.77
CA ALA A 102 11.24 -15.81 2.15
C ALA A 102 11.26 -15.19 3.56
N GLY A 103 10.15 -15.26 4.33
CA GLY A 103 10.04 -14.72 5.69
C GLY A 103 9.59 -13.25 5.76
N TYR A 104 9.10 -12.69 4.65
CA TYR A 104 8.59 -11.33 4.57
C TYR A 104 7.08 -11.34 4.27
N GLY A 105 6.33 -11.94 5.18
CA GLY A 105 4.88 -12.08 5.05
C GLY A 105 4.13 -10.75 5.21
N LYS A 106 2.82 -10.85 5.03
CA LYS A 106 1.94 -9.68 5.09
C LYS A 106 1.99 -8.97 6.45
N ASP A 107 2.16 -9.71 7.54
CA ASP A 107 2.16 -9.16 8.90
C ASP A 107 3.45 -8.37 9.16
N GLU A 108 4.60 -8.88 8.73
CA GLU A 108 5.90 -8.21 8.83
C GLU A 108 5.90 -6.95 7.97
N LEU A 109 5.44 -7.04 6.72
CA LEU A 109 5.35 -5.88 5.82
C LEU A 109 4.35 -4.84 6.34
N SER A 110 3.21 -5.26 6.91
CA SER A 110 2.23 -4.34 7.52
C SER A 110 2.78 -3.67 8.78
N THR A 111 3.62 -4.37 9.52
CA THR A 111 4.33 -3.81 10.67
C THR A 111 5.32 -2.73 10.22
N LEU A 112 6.11 -3.01 9.19
CA LEU A 112 7.02 -2.03 8.60
C LEU A 112 6.24 -0.83 8.02
N GLN A 113 5.08 -1.07 7.38
CA GLN A 113 4.18 -0.03 6.86
C GLN A 113 3.78 0.97 7.98
N LYS A 114 3.43 0.46 9.16
CA LYS A 114 3.14 1.31 10.32
C LYS A 114 4.37 2.08 10.80
N MET A 115 5.53 1.44 10.78
CA MET A 115 6.79 2.09 11.22
C MET A 115 7.24 3.23 10.31
N ILE A 116 6.84 3.22 9.04
CA ILE A 116 7.10 4.31 8.09
C ILE A 116 5.93 5.29 7.94
N ASN A 117 4.88 5.19 8.78
CA ASN A 117 3.64 5.98 8.72
C ASN A 117 2.92 5.89 7.37
N ALA A 118 2.83 4.70 6.83
CA ALA A 118 2.23 4.44 5.53
C ALA A 118 0.94 3.59 5.61
N GLU A 119 0.20 3.64 6.73
CA GLU A 119 -1.01 2.82 6.95
C GLU A 119 -2.11 3.10 5.92
N ASN A 120 -2.14 4.32 5.37
CA ASN A 120 -3.07 4.72 4.32
C ASN A 120 -2.54 4.44 2.90
N SER A 121 -1.39 3.78 2.78
CA SER A 121 -0.75 3.37 1.52
C SER A 121 -0.92 1.86 1.30
N ASP A 122 -0.27 1.32 0.30
CA ASP A 122 -0.24 -0.12 0.05
C ASP A 122 1.11 -0.75 0.47
N LEU A 123 1.17 -2.08 0.54
CA LEU A 123 2.45 -2.78 0.70
C LEU A 123 3.41 -2.54 -0.46
N PHE A 124 2.90 -2.16 -1.63
CA PHE A 124 3.68 -1.64 -2.74
C PHE A 124 4.60 -0.49 -2.32
N ASP A 125 4.05 0.47 -1.60
CA ASP A 125 4.80 1.65 -1.12
C ASP A 125 5.87 1.27 -0.10
N VAL A 126 5.64 0.21 0.68
CA VAL A 126 6.66 -0.35 1.58
C VAL A 126 7.83 -0.91 0.78
N LEU A 127 7.55 -1.69 -0.27
CA LEU A 127 8.58 -2.26 -1.13
C LEU A 127 9.35 -1.16 -1.89
N GLU A 128 8.65 -0.15 -2.42
CA GLU A 128 9.29 1.01 -3.07
C GLU A 128 10.15 1.82 -2.07
N TYR A 129 9.63 2.05 -0.86
CA TYR A 129 10.38 2.76 0.16
C TYR A 129 11.67 2.02 0.53
N VAL A 130 11.59 0.72 0.77
CA VAL A 130 12.77 -0.08 1.11
C VAL A 130 13.75 -0.11 -0.05
N SER A 131 13.30 -0.40 -1.26
CA SER A 131 14.18 -0.58 -2.43
C SER A 131 14.77 0.75 -2.94
N TYR A 132 13.97 1.81 -3.00
CA TYR A 132 14.33 3.02 -3.74
C TYR A 132 14.31 4.30 -2.91
N ALA A 133 13.93 4.25 -1.63
CA ALA A 133 13.68 5.41 -0.77
C ALA A 133 12.55 6.32 -1.31
N ALA A 134 11.59 5.73 -2.03
CA ALA A 134 10.44 6.47 -2.54
C ALA A 134 9.50 6.88 -1.40
N THR A 135 8.89 8.05 -1.52
CA THR A 135 7.90 8.50 -0.52
C THR A 135 6.60 7.72 -0.69
N PRO A 136 6.07 7.10 0.39
CA PRO A 136 4.79 6.39 0.33
C PRO A 136 3.64 7.31 -0.12
N VAL A 137 2.75 6.75 -0.92
CA VAL A 137 1.60 7.46 -1.48
C VAL A 137 0.32 6.89 -0.91
N SER A 138 -0.54 7.75 -0.32
CA SER A 138 -1.83 7.27 0.18
C SER A 138 -2.73 6.73 -0.95
N ARG A 139 -3.56 5.74 -0.63
CA ARG A 139 -4.53 5.17 -1.58
C ARG A 139 -5.44 6.23 -2.18
N GLU A 140 -5.90 7.18 -1.37
CA GLU A 140 -6.73 8.31 -1.83
C GLU A 140 -5.99 9.19 -2.85
N ALA A 141 -4.75 9.61 -2.54
CA ALA A 141 -3.93 10.40 -3.45
C ALA A 141 -3.59 9.63 -4.74
N ARG A 142 -3.41 8.31 -4.63
CA ARG A 142 -3.19 7.41 -5.77
C ARG A 142 -4.40 7.36 -6.70
N VAL A 143 -5.59 7.15 -6.15
CA VAL A 143 -6.85 7.15 -6.93
C VAL A 143 -7.07 8.51 -7.58
N LEU A 144 -6.91 9.61 -6.83
CA LEU A 144 -7.11 10.96 -7.35
C LEU A 144 -6.19 11.24 -8.56
N SER A 145 -4.92 10.87 -8.47
CA SER A 145 -3.95 11.10 -9.56
C SER A 145 -4.16 10.22 -10.78
N ALA A 146 -4.77 9.04 -10.62
CA ALA A 146 -5.01 8.09 -11.69
C ALA A 146 -6.41 8.21 -12.32
N ARG A 147 -7.30 9.02 -11.72
CA ARG A 147 -8.73 9.04 -12.01
C ARG A 147 -9.05 9.22 -13.49
N GLU A 148 -8.45 10.17 -14.15
CA GLU A 148 -8.69 10.44 -15.58
C GLU A 148 -8.36 9.22 -16.44
N ASN A 149 -7.19 8.63 -16.24
CA ASN A 149 -6.76 7.46 -17.01
C ASN A 149 -7.57 6.19 -16.71
N ILE A 150 -8.07 6.05 -15.46
CA ILE A 150 -8.89 4.91 -15.06
C ILE A 150 -10.25 4.95 -15.77
N PHE A 151 -10.83 6.13 -15.89
CA PHE A 151 -12.19 6.28 -16.42
C PHE A 151 -12.23 6.52 -17.93
N ASP A 152 -11.08 6.77 -18.56
CA ASP A 152 -10.99 6.93 -20.00
C ASP A 152 -11.50 5.66 -20.73
N GLY A 153 -12.41 5.88 -21.68
CA GLY A 153 -13.01 4.82 -22.48
C GLY A 153 -14.06 3.94 -21.77
N LEU A 154 -14.37 4.18 -20.49
CA LEU A 154 -15.44 3.47 -19.79
C LEU A 154 -16.81 4.09 -20.07
N ASN A 155 -17.82 3.23 -20.28
CA ASN A 155 -19.20 3.71 -20.28
C ASN A 155 -19.67 4.05 -18.85
N GLN A 156 -20.81 4.75 -18.74
CA GLN A 156 -21.32 5.23 -17.46
C GLN A 156 -21.51 4.10 -16.42
N LYS A 157 -21.97 2.92 -16.81
CA LYS A 157 -22.20 1.81 -15.89
C LYS A 157 -20.90 1.19 -15.39
N GLN A 158 -19.91 1.06 -16.27
CA GLN A 158 -18.56 0.65 -15.90
C GLN A 158 -17.90 1.68 -14.98
N HIS A 159 -18.07 2.98 -15.28
CA HIS A 159 -17.60 4.07 -14.43
C HIS A 159 -18.16 3.97 -13.00
N GLU A 160 -19.49 3.81 -12.86
CA GLU A 160 -20.16 3.65 -11.56
C GLU A 160 -19.65 2.42 -10.79
N PHE A 161 -19.34 1.33 -11.49
CA PHE A 161 -18.80 0.12 -10.88
C PHE A 161 -17.35 0.32 -10.42
N ILE A 162 -16.50 0.87 -11.27
CA ILE A 162 -15.10 1.10 -10.92
C ILE A 162 -14.97 2.13 -9.80
N ASP A 163 -15.77 3.19 -9.79
CA ASP A 163 -15.81 4.18 -8.70
C ASP A 163 -16.17 3.52 -7.35
N PHE A 164 -17.14 2.60 -7.36
CA PHE A 164 -17.46 1.79 -6.18
C PHE A 164 -16.28 0.92 -5.74
N VAL A 165 -15.60 0.24 -6.66
CA VAL A 165 -14.41 -0.58 -6.34
C VAL A 165 -13.30 0.28 -5.76
N LEU A 166 -13.04 1.46 -6.34
CA LEU A 166 -12.02 2.39 -5.86
C LEU A 166 -12.33 2.93 -4.46
N SER A 167 -13.59 3.19 -4.14
CA SER A 167 -14.01 3.57 -2.78
C SER A 167 -13.69 2.47 -1.78
N ARG A 168 -13.99 1.21 -2.11
CA ARG A 168 -13.64 0.05 -1.27
C ARG A 168 -12.13 -0.11 -1.11
N TYR A 169 -11.37 0.06 -2.20
CA TYR A 169 -9.91 0.03 -2.16
C TYR A 169 -9.33 1.11 -1.24
N ILE A 170 -9.81 2.34 -1.29
CA ILE A 170 -9.35 3.43 -0.41
C ILE A 170 -9.58 3.05 1.07
N GLU A 171 -10.76 2.53 1.39
CA GLU A 171 -11.13 2.18 2.76
C GLU A 171 -10.39 0.95 3.31
N THR A 172 -10.29 -0.11 2.51
CA THR A 172 -9.89 -1.44 2.98
C THR A 172 -8.49 -1.84 2.52
N GLY A 173 -8.02 -1.31 1.38
CA GLY A 173 -6.71 -1.59 0.81
C GLY A 173 -6.73 -2.48 -0.42
N VAL A 174 -5.52 -2.82 -0.88
CA VAL A 174 -5.28 -3.50 -2.17
C VAL A 174 -5.93 -4.88 -2.29
N SER A 175 -6.25 -5.54 -1.19
CA SER A 175 -6.96 -6.83 -1.21
C SER A 175 -8.35 -6.75 -1.87
N GLU A 176 -8.99 -5.57 -1.91
CA GLU A 176 -10.24 -5.38 -2.64
C GLU A 176 -10.05 -5.41 -4.17
N LEU A 177 -8.81 -5.29 -4.63
CA LEU A 177 -8.44 -5.38 -6.05
C LEU A 177 -8.04 -6.79 -6.49
N ASP A 178 -8.10 -7.78 -5.60
CA ASP A 178 -7.80 -9.17 -5.92
C ASP A 178 -8.96 -9.81 -6.70
N GLN A 179 -8.66 -10.66 -7.69
CA GLN A 179 -9.69 -11.28 -8.54
C GLN A 179 -10.73 -12.07 -7.74
N GLU A 180 -10.33 -12.66 -6.63
CA GLU A 180 -11.19 -13.44 -5.73
C GLU A 180 -12.25 -12.57 -5.04
N LYS A 181 -12.04 -11.26 -4.97
CA LYS A 181 -13.00 -10.30 -4.41
C LYS A 181 -14.07 -9.85 -5.40
N LEU A 182 -13.80 -9.98 -6.70
CA LEU A 182 -14.70 -9.50 -7.74
C LEU A 182 -16.14 -10.02 -7.61
N PRO A 183 -16.41 -11.32 -7.39
CA PRO A 183 -17.78 -11.80 -7.21
C PRO A 183 -18.50 -11.10 -6.05
N LYS A 184 -17.82 -10.93 -4.91
CA LYS A 184 -18.37 -10.28 -3.74
C LYS A 184 -18.67 -8.79 -3.97
N LEU A 185 -17.80 -8.09 -4.68
CA LEU A 185 -18.01 -6.68 -5.04
C LEU A 185 -19.22 -6.50 -5.98
N LEU A 186 -19.40 -7.43 -6.92
CA LEU A 186 -20.56 -7.44 -7.82
C LEU A 186 -21.87 -7.67 -7.04
N GLU A 187 -21.89 -8.63 -6.13
CA GLU A 187 -23.05 -8.90 -5.27
C GLU A 187 -23.39 -7.70 -4.39
N LEU A 188 -22.39 -7.02 -3.82
CA LEU A 188 -22.58 -5.82 -3.00
C LEU A 188 -23.17 -4.64 -3.80
N LYS A 189 -22.79 -4.50 -5.06
CA LYS A 189 -23.24 -3.37 -5.90
C LYS A 189 -24.55 -3.66 -6.62
N TYR A 190 -24.79 -4.91 -7.08
CA TYR A 190 -25.87 -5.26 -8.00
C TYR A 190 -26.82 -6.35 -7.49
N SER A 191 -26.69 -6.76 -6.25
CA SER A 191 -27.49 -7.82 -5.62
C SER A 191 -27.29 -9.23 -6.19
N SER A 192 -26.90 -9.38 -7.46
CA SER A 192 -26.52 -10.66 -8.06
C SER A 192 -25.46 -10.49 -9.15
N ILE A 193 -24.65 -11.55 -9.35
CA ILE A 193 -23.65 -11.61 -10.43
C ILE A 193 -24.32 -11.57 -11.81
N ASN A 194 -25.50 -12.18 -11.95
CA ASN A 194 -26.24 -12.20 -13.22
C ASN A 194 -26.75 -10.80 -13.59
N ASP A 195 -27.22 -10.03 -12.62
CA ASP A 195 -27.65 -8.65 -12.86
C ASP A 195 -26.45 -7.78 -13.23
N ALA A 196 -25.33 -7.94 -12.54
CA ALA A 196 -24.09 -7.25 -12.87
C ALA A 196 -23.63 -7.57 -14.31
N ALA A 197 -23.65 -8.85 -14.71
CA ALA A 197 -23.26 -9.24 -16.07
C ALA A 197 -24.15 -8.60 -17.13
N ARG A 198 -25.46 -8.55 -16.90
CA ARG A 198 -26.40 -7.93 -17.83
C ARG A 198 -26.17 -6.41 -17.94
N ILE A 199 -25.87 -5.73 -16.82
CA ILE A 199 -25.70 -4.27 -16.76
C ILE A 199 -24.35 -3.83 -17.34
N LEU A 200 -23.29 -4.61 -17.08
CA LEU A 200 -21.89 -4.25 -17.38
C LEU A 200 -21.39 -4.85 -18.72
N GLY A 201 -22.22 -5.64 -19.43
CA GLY A 201 -21.89 -6.16 -20.75
C GLY A 201 -21.27 -7.55 -20.76
N GLY A 202 -21.37 -8.31 -19.66
CA GLY A 202 -20.93 -9.71 -19.58
C GLY A 202 -19.75 -9.94 -18.65
N ALA A 203 -19.58 -11.19 -18.22
CA ALA A 203 -18.57 -11.57 -17.22
C ALA A 203 -17.13 -11.29 -17.68
N GLU A 204 -16.84 -11.51 -18.95
CA GLU A 204 -15.50 -11.29 -19.50
C GLU A 204 -15.13 -9.81 -19.52
N ILE A 205 -16.06 -8.95 -19.95
CA ILE A 205 -15.87 -7.48 -19.94
C ILE A 205 -15.67 -6.97 -18.53
N ILE A 206 -16.45 -7.47 -17.56
CA ILE A 206 -16.29 -7.10 -16.15
C ILE A 206 -14.88 -7.45 -15.65
N LYS A 207 -14.43 -8.67 -15.91
CA LYS A 207 -13.11 -9.16 -15.49
C LYS A 207 -11.99 -8.35 -16.13
N GLN A 208 -12.08 -8.12 -17.45
CA GLN A 208 -11.09 -7.31 -18.17
C GLN A 208 -11.03 -5.88 -17.65
N THR A 209 -12.17 -5.23 -17.47
CA THR A 209 -12.25 -3.87 -16.92
C THR A 209 -11.67 -3.81 -15.51
N PHE A 210 -12.03 -4.78 -14.64
CA PHE A 210 -11.55 -4.87 -13.27
C PHE A 210 -10.03 -5.06 -13.17
N ILE A 211 -9.42 -5.77 -14.09
CA ILE A 211 -7.97 -5.94 -14.12
C ILE A 211 -7.28 -4.74 -14.77
N ALA A 212 -7.82 -4.25 -15.87
CA ALA A 212 -7.15 -3.27 -16.73
C ALA A 212 -6.91 -1.92 -16.06
N PHE A 213 -7.84 -1.44 -15.21
CA PHE A 213 -7.67 -0.14 -14.57
C PHE A 213 -6.55 -0.11 -13.54
N GLN A 214 -6.21 -1.26 -12.95
CA GLN A 214 -5.23 -1.34 -11.84
C GLN A 214 -3.83 -0.86 -12.25
N LYS A 215 -3.46 -1.01 -13.53
CA LYS A 215 -2.18 -0.48 -14.03
C LYS A 215 -2.03 1.03 -13.85
N PHE A 216 -3.12 1.78 -13.92
CA PHE A 216 -3.09 3.22 -13.77
C PHE A 216 -2.87 3.68 -12.34
N LEU A 217 -3.28 2.85 -11.35
CA LEU A 217 -3.03 3.14 -9.94
C LEU A 217 -1.53 3.15 -9.60
N TYR A 218 -0.75 2.32 -10.27
CA TYR A 218 0.69 2.14 -9.99
C TYR A 218 1.59 2.67 -11.11
N SER A 219 1.04 3.37 -12.11
CA SER A 219 1.83 4.05 -13.13
C SER A 219 2.66 5.19 -12.53
N ARG A 220 3.79 5.51 -13.16
CA ARG A 220 4.57 6.69 -12.77
C ARG A 220 3.71 7.94 -12.91
N ARG A 221 3.76 8.78 -11.89
CA ARG A 221 3.18 10.12 -12.00
C ARG A 221 4.00 10.89 -13.03
N ALA A 222 3.32 11.53 -13.98
CA ALA A 222 3.95 12.59 -14.73
C ALA A 222 4.41 13.67 -13.73
N ALA A 223 5.69 14.00 -13.76
CA ALA A 223 6.29 15.02 -12.91
C ALA A 223 5.77 16.41 -13.30
#